data_23fdae3f51a2769f92ef8359f2e1ab11
#
_entry.id   23fdae3f51a2769f92ef8359f2e1ab11
#
_cell.length_a   1.000
_cell.length_b   1.000
_cell.length_c   1.000
_cell.angle_alpha   90.00
_cell.angle_beta   90.00
_cell.angle_gamma   90.00
#
_symmetry.space_group_name_H-M   'P 1'
#
loop_
_entity.id
_entity.type
_entity.pdbx_description
1 polymer ?
#
loop_
_entity_poly.entity_id
_entity_poly.type
_entity_poly.pdbx_seq_one_letter_code
_entity_poly.pdbx_strand_id
1 'polypeptide(L)'
;MLFRSEWVRAKAEGREVYEEITTAAGTAPAGSEGLLFLPYLTGERTPHKDPFARAAFIGLSLRHTRAHMARAVLEGVAYAMNDSTEIMRGMGVAVDEVRCSGGGARSALWRQIMADVNAAPMVTINVDEGPAYGAAILASVATGMHARVDAACDAIIREVDRVSPDPAASAGYGRWFREYQAAYRALAPGFRRAADILG
;
A
#
# COMPACT_ATOMS: atom_id res chain seq x y z
N MET A 1 -2.92 -13.86 -15.92
CA MET A 1 -3.14 -13.60 -14.50
C MET A 1 -2.09 -14.37 -13.73
N LEU A 2 -1.18 -13.66 -13.04
CA LEU A 2 0.06 -14.19 -12.46
C LEU A 2 -0.18 -15.28 -11.39
N PHE A 3 -1.27 -15.19 -10.64
CA PHE A 3 -1.63 -16.07 -9.52
C PHE A 3 -2.90 -16.89 -9.76
N ARG A 4 -3.19 -17.25 -11.03
CA ARG A 4 -4.41 -17.98 -11.37
C ARG A 4 -4.45 -19.39 -10.74
N SER A 5 -3.31 -20.07 -10.67
CA SER A 5 -3.20 -21.40 -10.08
C SER A 5 -3.48 -21.39 -8.58
N GLU A 6 -2.94 -20.41 -7.86
CA GLU A 6 -3.17 -20.19 -6.44
C GLU A 6 -4.63 -19.82 -6.17
N TRP A 7 -5.21 -18.97 -7.03
CA TRP A 7 -6.62 -18.59 -6.93
C TRP A 7 -7.55 -19.78 -7.09
N VAL A 8 -7.30 -20.64 -8.10
CA VAL A 8 -8.12 -21.84 -8.34
C VAL A 8 -7.99 -22.83 -7.19
N ARG A 9 -6.76 -23.04 -6.68
CA ARG A 9 -6.50 -23.96 -5.57
C ARG A 9 -7.12 -23.45 -4.26
N ALA A 10 -6.88 -22.21 -3.90
CA ALA A 10 -7.43 -21.62 -2.68
C ALA A 10 -8.96 -21.66 -2.66
N LYS A 11 -9.59 -21.32 -3.80
CA LYS A 11 -11.05 -21.39 -3.93
C LYS A 11 -11.58 -22.84 -3.80
N ALA A 12 -10.88 -23.82 -4.37
CA ALA A 12 -11.26 -25.23 -4.27
C ALA A 12 -11.14 -25.77 -2.83
N GLU A 13 -10.21 -25.23 -2.04
CA GLU A 13 -9.94 -25.62 -0.66
C GLU A 13 -10.65 -24.72 0.37
N GLY A 14 -11.49 -23.77 -0.08
CA GLY A 14 -12.22 -22.84 0.80
C GLY A 14 -11.31 -21.85 1.54
N ARG A 15 -10.09 -21.61 1.04
CA ARG A 15 -9.13 -20.69 1.63
C ARG A 15 -9.19 -19.31 0.97
N GLU A 16 -8.83 -18.27 1.73
CA GLU A 16 -8.73 -16.93 1.22
C GLU A 16 -7.49 -16.78 0.31
N VAL A 17 -7.72 -16.43 -0.95
CA VAL A 17 -6.66 -16.31 -1.98
C VAL A 17 -5.59 -15.28 -1.59
N TYR A 18 -6.00 -14.16 -1.00
CA TYR A 18 -5.07 -13.11 -0.59
C TYR A 18 -4.15 -13.55 0.55
N GLU A 19 -4.65 -14.38 1.46
CA GLU A 19 -3.84 -14.96 2.53
C GLU A 19 -2.75 -15.88 1.97
N GLU A 20 -3.08 -16.72 1.00
CA GLU A 20 -2.08 -17.56 0.32
C GLU A 20 -0.99 -16.73 -0.38
N ILE A 21 -1.40 -15.70 -1.12
CA ILE A 21 -0.47 -14.82 -1.84
C ILE A 21 0.43 -14.06 -0.86
N THR A 22 -0.13 -13.53 0.22
CA THR A 22 0.66 -12.80 1.22
C THR A 22 1.57 -13.71 2.04
N THR A 23 1.13 -14.94 2.33
CA THR A 23 1.98 -15.96 2.97
C THR A 23 3.16 -16.31 2.06
N ALA A 24 2.92 -16.55 0.76
CA ALA A 24 3.99 -16.78 -0.21
C ALA A 24 4.93 -15.56 -0.30
N ALA A 25 4.40 -14.34 -0.36
CA ALA A 25 5.20 -13.11 -0.37
C ALA A 25 6.12 -13.00 0.85
N GLY A 26 5.67 -13.48 2.01
CA GLY A 26 6.46 -13.50 3.25
C GLY A 26 7.73 -14.34 3.18
N THR A 27 7.83 -15.28 2.23
CA THR A 27 9.04 -16.10 2.05
C THR A 27 10.14 -15.41 1.26
N ALA A 28 9.83 -14.31 0.56
CA ALA A 28 10.84 -13.50 -0.10
C ALA A 28 11.41 -12.43 0.88
N PRO A 29 12.68 -12.05 0.76
CA PRO A 29 13.29 -11.04 1.63
C PRO A 29 12.73 -9.64 1.36
N ALA A 30 12.87 -8.74 2.33
CA ALA A 30 12.53 -7.33 2.19
C ALA A 30 13.31 -6.68 1.03
N GLY A 31 12.61 -5.88 0.22
CA GLY A 31 13.14 -5.29 -1.01
C GLY A 31 13.17 -6.26 -2.19
N SER A 32 12.55 -7.45 -2.06
CA SER A 32 12.32 -8.43 -3.15
C SER A 32 13.58 -8.72 -4.00
N GLU A 33 14.78 -8.72 -3.36
CA GLU A 33 16.10 -8.84 -4.03
C GLU A 33 16.29 -7.84 -5.18
N GLY A 34 15.74 -6.64 -5.06
CA GLY A 34 15.85 -5.56 -6.06
C GLY A 34 14.80 -5.59 -7.15
N LEU A 35 13.78 -6.44 -7.04
CA LEU A 35 12.63 -6.41 -7.93
C LEU A 35 11.67 -5.31 -7.48
N LEU A 36 11.51 -4.28 -8.29
CA LEU A 36 10.57 -3.19 -8.06
C LEU A 36 9.26 -3.38 -8.85
N PHE A 37 8.17 -2.87 -8.31
CA PHE A 37 6.89 -2.83 -9.00
C PHE A 37 6.29 -1.43 -8.95
N LEU A 38 5.99 -0.85 -10.11
CA LEU A 38 5.19 0.38 -10.24
C LEU A 38 3.72 -0.02 -10.34
N PRO A 39 2.83 0.41 -9.43
CA PRO A 39 1.43 -0.07 -9.38
C PRO A 39 0.46 0.70 -10.30
N TYR A 40 0.93 1.51 -11.23
CA TYR A 40 0.15 2.48 -12.00
C TYR A 40 -0.66 1.85 -13.15
N LEU A 41 -1.58 0.91 -12.84
CA LEU A 41 -2.33 0.13 -13.83
C LEU A 41 -3.19 0.99 -14.76
N THR A 42 -3.76 2.08 -14.26
CA THR A 42 -4.71 2.96 -14.98
C THR A 42 -4.27 4.42 -14.97
N GLY A 43 -2.99 4.66 -14.92
CA GLY A 43 -2.41 5.97 -14.67
C GLY A 43 -2.19 6.22 -13.19
N GLU A 44 -1.65 7.40 -12.85
CA GLU A 44 -1.42 7.81 -11.48
C GLU A 44 -1.92 9.24 -11.25
N ARG A 45 -2.56 9.47 -10.11
CA ARG A 45 -3.09 10.77 -9.74
C ARG A 45 -2.15 11.52 -8.79
N THR A 46 -1.62 10.83 -7.80
CA THR A 46 -0.76 11.39 -6.77
C THR A 46 0.45 10.47 -6.54
N PRO A 47 1.68 10.95 -6.67
CA PRO A 47 2.11 12.34 -6.80
C PRO A 47 2.21 12.85 -8.24
N HIS A 48 2.08 11.98 -9.25
CA HIS A 48 2.58 12.27 -10.60
C HIS A 48 1.57 12.94 -11.54
N LYS A 49 0.26 12.86 -11.26
CA LYS A 49 -0.81 13.35 -12.13
C LYS A 49 -0.58 12.96 -13.61
N ASP A 50 -0.25 11.68 -13.82
CA ASP A 50 0.12 11.12 -15.13
C ASP A 50 -0.89 10.04 -15.56
N PRO A 51 -1.83 10.35 -16.49
CA PRO A 51 -2.79 9.38 -16.99
C PRO A 51 -2.16 8.31 -17.88
N PHE A 52 -0.93 8.51 -18.34
CA PHE A 52 -0.21 7.59 -19.21
C PHE A 52 0.69 6.61 -18.44
N ALA A 53 0.91 6.84 -17.15
CA ALA A 53 1.66 5.91 -16.33
C ALA A 53 1.06 4.50 -16.40
N ARG A 54 1.92 3.48 -16.43
CA ARG A 54 1.52 2.07 -16.47
C ARG A 54 2.29 1.27 -15.45
N ALA A 55 1.68 0.16 -15.02
CA ALA A 55 2.35 -0.76 -14.13
C ALA A 55 3.57 -1.41 -14.82
N ALA A 56 4.63 -1.62 -14.03
CA ALA A 56 5.84 -2.25 -14.54
C ALA A 56 6.56 -3.02 -13.44
N PHE A 57 7.07 -4.21 -13.76
CA PHE A 57 8.10 -4.88 -12.98
C PHE A 57 9.47 -4.49 -13.53
N ILE A 58 10.40 -4.12 -12.67
CA ILE A 58 11.73 -3.60 -13.02
C ILE A 58 12.79 -4.37 -12.24
N GLY A 59 13.83 -4.83 -12.93
CA GLY A 59 14.93 -5.58 -12.31
C GLY A 59 14.69 -7.09 -12.22
N LEU A 60 13.72 -7.65 -12.96
CA LEU A 60 13.44 -9.08 -12.99
C LEU A 60 14.66 -9.88 -13.48
N SER A 61 15.02 -10.93 -12.77
CA SER A 61 16.10 -11.85 -13.10
C SER A 61 15.70 -13.31 -12.86
N LEU A 62 16.54 -14.26 -13.25
CA LEU A 62 16.27 -15.70 -13.10
C LEU A 62 16.14 -16.17 -11.64
N ARG A 63 16.64 -15.40 -10.67
CA ARG A 63 16.51 -15.73 -9.24
C ARG A 63 15.13 -15.43 -8.67
N HIS A 64 14.39 -14.54 -9.30
CA HIS A 64 13.10 -14.10 -8.79
C HIS A 64 12.03 -15.17 -9.02
N THR A 65 11.34 -15.50 -7.96
CA THR A 65 10.21 -16.43 -7.94
C THR A 65 8.89 -15.66 -7.85
N ARG A 66 7.75 -16.38 -7.91
CA ARG A 66 6.43 -15.77 -7.67
C ARG A 66 6.33 -15.08 -6.30
N ALA A 67 7.02 -15.61 -5.28
CA ALA A 67 7.06 -14.98 -3.96
C ALA A 67 7.66 -13.57 -4.01
N HIS A 68 8.78 -13.39 -4.74
CA HIS A 68 9.38 -12.09 -4.96
C HIS A 68 8.46 -11.15 -5.74
N MET A 69 7.76 -11.65 -6.78
CA MET A 69 6.80 -10.85 -7.53
C MET A 69 5.62 -10.41 -6.67
N ALA A 70 5.07 -11.31 -5.83
CA ALA A 70 4.01 -10.98 -4.90
C ALA A 70 4.46 -9.94 -3.88
N ARG A 71 5.66 -10.12 -3.32
CA ARG A 71 6.22 -9.16 -2.37
C ARG A 71 6.50 -7.80 -3.02
N ALA A 72 7.08 -7.78 -4.22
CA ALA A 72 7.32 -6.54 -4.97
C ALA A 72 6.02 -5.76 -5.23
N VAL A 73 4.90 -6.44 -5.49
CA VAL A 73 3.58 -5.80 -5.62
C VAL A 73 3.17 -5.13 -4.30
N LEU A 74 3.28 -5.83 -3.17
CA LEU A 74 2.96 -5.24 -1.85
C LEU A 74 3.87 -4.04 -1.54
N GLU A 75 5.16 -4.19 -1.76
CA GLU A 75 6.15 -3.12 -1.54
C GLU A 75 5.91 -1.93 -2.48
N GLY A 76 5.61 -2.17 -3.76
CA GLY A 76 5.33 -1.13 -4.74
C GLY A 76 4.09 -0.30 -4.40
N VAL A 77 3.02 -0.94 -3.90
CA VAL A 77 1.84 -0.24 -3.39
C VAL A 77 2.20 0.57 -2.13
N ALA A 78 3.01 0.02 -1.23
CA ALA A 78 3.47 0.74 -0.05
C ALA A 78 4.31 1.97 -0.43
N TYR A 79 5.19 1.88 -1.44
CA TYR A 79 5.96 3.02 -1.94
C TYR A 79 5.06 4.09 -2.55
N ALA A 80 4.06 3.71 -3.34
CA ALA A 80 3.10 4.67 -3.91
C ALA A 80 2.32 5.42 -2.82
N MET A 81 1.95 4.74 -1.74
CA MET A 81 1.31 5.38 -0.59
C MET A 81 2.28 6.28 0.18
N ASN A 82 3.55 5.86 0.31
CA ASN A 82 4.57 6.68 0.97
C ASN A 82 4.89 7.96 0.19
N ASP A 83 4.77 7.99 -1.14
CA ASP A 83 4.86 9.23 -1.91
C ASP A 83 3.86 10.30 -1.38
N SER A 84 2.63 9.90 -1.07
CA SER A 84 1.63 10.80 -0.47
C SER A 84 2.01 11.21 0.95
N THR A 85 2.56 10.29 1.75
CA THR A 85 3.06 10.57 3.09
C THR A 85 4.21 11.59 3.07
N GLU A 86 5.16 11.43 2.14
CA GLU A 86 6.27 12.37 1.96
C GLU A 86 5.81 13.76 1.51
N ILE A 87 4.78 13.86 0.68
CA ILE A 87 4.17 15.16 0.33
C ILE A 87 3.60 15.83 1.59
N MET A 88 2.86 15.11 2.42
CA MET A 88 2.31 15.65 3.67
C MET A 88 3.41 16.11 4.61
N ARG A 89 4.46 15.31 4.79
CA ARG A 89 5.64 15.69 5.58
C ARG A 89 6.33 16.94 5.04
N GLY A 90 6.49 17.03 3.70
CA GLY A 90 7.04 18.19 3.02
C GLY A 90 6.22 19.46 3.21
N MET A 91 4.92 19.34 3.48
CA MET A 91 4.02 20.44 3.84
C MET A 91 4.04 20.78 5.34
N GLY A 92 4.87 20.11 6.13
CA GLY A 92 4.97 20.33 7.58
C GLY A 92 3.91 19.57 8.41
N VAL A 93 3.19 18.63 7.81
CA VAL A 93 2.24 17.78 8.55
C VAL A 93 3.02 16.68 9.27
N ALA A 94 2.87 16.61 10.59
CA ALA A 94 3.39 15.49 11.36
C ALA A 94 2.55 14.23 11.04
N VAL A 95 3.24 13.14 10.69
CA VAL A 95 2.62 11.82 10.46
C VAL A 95 3.12 10.89 11.55
N ASP A 96 2.42 10.90 12.68
CA ASP A 96 2.79 10.13 13.88
C ASP A 96 2.29 8.69 13.80
N GLU A 97 1.23 8.44 13.03
CA GLU A 97 0.70 7.11 12.74
C GLU A 97 -0.09 7.10 11.42
N VAL A 98 -0.24 5.92 10.84
CA VAL A 98 -1.09 5.69 9.65
C VAL A 98 -2.20 4.73 10.03
N ARG A 99 -3.45 5.18 9.95
CA ARG A 99 -4.63 4.33 10.20
C ARG A 99 -5.01 3.60 8.93
N CYS A 100 -5.16 2.29 9.01
CA CYS A 100 -5.54 1.45 7.89
C CYS A 100 -6.85 0.69 8.16
N SER A 101 -7.62 0.50 7.10
CA SER A 101 -8.88 -0.25 7.09
C SER A 101 -9.04 -1.01 5.77
N GLY A 102 -10.06 -1.87 5.70
CA GLY A 102 -10.36 -2.66 4.52
C GLY A 102 -9.53 -3.94 4.41
N GLY A 103 -9.71 -4.65 3.30
CA GLY A 103 -9.18 -6.01 3.12
C GLY A 103 -7.67 -6.15 3.25
N GLY A 104 -6.90 -5.18 2.76
CA GLY A 104 -5.44 -5.19 2.88
C GLY A 104 -4.95 -5.10 4.33
N ALA A 105 -5.66 -4.38 5.17
CA ALA A 105 -5.31 -4.23 6.59
C ALA A 105 -5.35 -5.55 7.38
N ARG A 106 -6.00 -6.60 6.85
CA ARG A 106 -6.04 -7.94 7.47
C ARG A 106 -4.70 -8.68 7.39
N SER A 107 -3.86 -8.38 6.40
CA SER A 107 -2.55 -9.02 6.24
C SER A 107 -1.52 -8.43 7.20
N ALA A 108 -1.04 -9.22 8.16
CA ALA A 108 0.02 -8.82 9.08
C ALA A 108 1.31 -8.45 8.32
N LEU A 109 1.68 -9.22 7.29
CA LEU A 109 2.84 -8.92 6.45
C LEU A 109 2.70 -7.55 5.80
N TRP A 110 1.52 -7.24 5.22
CA TRP A 110 1.34 -5.97 4.53
C TRP A 110 1.34 -4.78 5.50
N ARG A 111 0.72 -4.93 6.67
CA ARG A 111 0.82 -3.89 7.71
C ARG A 111 2.27 -3.62 8.14
N GLN A 112 3.09 -4.68 8.28
CA GLN A 112 4.50 -4.52 8.59
C GLN A 112 5.25 -3.81 7.45
N ILE A 113 5.08 -4.23 6.19
CA ILE A 113 5.68 -3.55 5.02
C ILE A 113 5.29 -2.07 5.01
N MET A 114 4.01 -1.77 5.22
CA MET A 114 3.52 -0.38 5.26
C MET A 114 4.13 0.43 6.39
N ALA A 115 4.25 -0.15 7.59
CA ALA A 115 4.89 0.51 8.73
C ALA A 115 6.37 0.81 8.42
N ASP A 116 7.09 -0.18 7.91
CA ASP A 116 8.51 -0.07 7.60
C ASP A 116 8.79 0.92 6.49
N VAL A 117 7.99 0.91 5.41
CA VAL A 117 8.13 1.83 4.27
C VAL A 117 7.80 3.27 4.66
N ASN A 118 6.74 3.47 5.45
CA ASN A 118 6.34 4.82 5.89
C ASN A 118 7.15 5.31 7.10
N ALA A 119 7.98 4.46 7.72
CA ALA A 119 8.67 4.75 8.98
C ALA A 119 7.72 5.32 10.06
N ALA A 120 6.50 4.80 10.11
CA ALA A 120 5.44 5.23 11.01
C ALA A 120 4.59 4.03 11.43
N PRO A 121 4.06 3.99 12.67
CA PRO A 121 3.18 2.91 13.10
C PRO A 121 1.94 2.78 12.21
N MET A 122 1.58 1.55 11.87
CA MET A 122 0.31 1.21 11.23
C MET A 122 -0.69 0.77 12.28
N VAL A 123 -1.84 1.44 12.32
CA VAL A 123 -2.90 1.21 13.31
C VAL A 123 -4.16 0.72 12.62
N THR A 124 -4.73 -0.38 13.09
CA THR A 124 -6.07 -0.80 12.69
C THR A 124 -7.10 -0.32 13.71
N ILE A 125 -8.28 -0.03 13.23
CA ILE A 125 -9.39 0.44 14.06
C ILE A 125 -10.52 -0.59 14.06
N ASN A 126 -11.46 -0.41 14.99
CA ASN A 126 -12.59 -1.31 15.25
C ASN A 126 -13.63 -1.43 14.12
N VAL A 127 -13.31 -0.93 12.91
CA VAL A 127 -14.19 -0.96 11.73
C VAL A 127 -13.39 -1.19 10.45
N ASP A 128 -13.88 -2.09 9.61
CA ASP A 128 -13.30 -2.38 8.29
C ASP A 128 -13.73 -1.39 7.20
N GLU A 129 -14.89 -0.72 7.36
CA GLU A 129 -15.54 0.11 6.34
C GLU A 129 -15.33 1.61 6.60
N GLY A 130 -14.13 2.14 6.26
CA GLY A 130 -13.74 3.52 6.56
C GLY A 130 -14.72 4.61 6.07
N PRO A 131 -15.10 4.67 4.77
CA PRO A 131 -15.96 5.74 4.25
C PRO A 131 -17.37 5.77 4.87
N ALA A 132 -18.03 4.63 4.99
CA ALA A 132 -19.35 4.52 5.60
C ALA A 132 -19.31 4.91 7.09
N TYR A 133 -18.26 4.52 7.78
CA TYR A 133 -18.05 4.88 9.18
C TYR A 133 -17.82 6.38 9.38
N GLY A 134 -17.00 7.00 8.52
CA GLY A 134 -16.83 8.45 8.53
C GLY A 134 -18.14 9.19 8.32
N ALA A 135 -18.98 8.73 7.37
CA ALA A 135 -20.32 9.30 7.15
C ALA A 135 -21.22 9.16 8.40
N ALA A 136 -21.19 8.00 9.08
CA ALA A 136 -21.95 7.79 10.31
C ALA A 136 -21.48 8.71 11.46
N ILE A 137 -20.17 8.94 11.58
CA ILE A 137 -19.62 9.90 12.56
C ILE A 137 -20.14 11.32 12.27
N LEU A 138 -20.09 11.76 11.01
CA LEU A 138 -20.63 13.07 10.63
C LEU A 138 -22.12 13.19 10.89
N ALA A 139 -22.90 12.14 10.59
CA ALA A 139 -24.34 12.10 10.89
C ALA A 139 -24.64 12.18 12.39
N SER A 140 -23.82 11.56 13.24
CA SER A 140 -23.96 11.63 14.69
C SER A 140 -23.79 13.05 15.24
N VAL A 141 -22.93 13.84 14.62
CA VAL A 141 -22.77 15.25 14.95
C VAL A 141 -23.93 16.09 14.41
N ALA A 142 -24.36 15.84 13.17
CA ALA A 142 -25.48 16.56 12.56
C ALA A 142 -26.81 16.36 13.31
N THR A 143 -26.99 15.20 13.92
CA THR A 143 -28.20 14.88 14.73
C THR A 143 -28.08 15.32 16.19
N GLY A 144 -26.96 15.92 16.59
CA GLY A 144 -26.72 16.37 17.97
C GLY A 144 -26.38 15.27 18.97
N MET A 145 -26.11 14.03 18.50
CA MET A 145 -25.66 12.93 19.36
C MET A 145 -24.26 13.23 19.94
N HIS A 146 -23.42 13.88 19.16
CA HIS A 146 -22.10 14.39 19.57
C HIS A 146 -21.99 15.89 19.25
N ALA A 147 -21.36 16.65 20.12
CA ALA A 147 -21.23 18.09 19.95
C ALA A 147 -20.30 18.50 18.80
N ARG A 148 -19.28 17.67 18.51
CA ARG A 148 -18.22 17.95 17.54
C ARG A 148 -17.65 16.65 17.00
N VAL A 149 -17.00 16.74 15.82
CA VAL A 149 -16.42 15.57 15.11
C VAL A 149 -15.32 14.90 15.92
N ASP A 150 -14.42 15.68 16.53
CA ASP A 150 -13.35 15.16 17.39
C ASP A 150 -13.90 14.35 18.58
N ALA A 151 -14.90 14.90 19.29
CA ALA A 151 -15.56 14.20 20.39
C ALA A 151 -16.26 12.92 19.94
N ALA A 152 -16.86 12.91 18.75
CA ALA A 152 -17.43 11.71 18.17
C ALA A 152 -16.34 10.68 17.81
N CYS A 153 -15.23 11.10 17.21
CA CYS A 153 -14.10 10.24 16.90
C CYS A 153 -13.52 9.58 18.16
N ASP A 154 -13.27 10.36 19.21
CA ASP A 154 -12.73 9.87 20.49
C ASP A 154 -13.67 8.87 21.18
N ALA A 155 -14.98 9.07 21.04
CA ALA A 155 -15.97 8.17 21.63
C ALA A 155 -16.14 6.84 20.86
N ILE A 156 -15.99 6.88 19.55
CA ILE A 156 -16.42 5.80 18.66
C ILE A 156 -15.24 4.99 18.12
N ILE A 157 -14.13 5.67 17.73
CA ILE A 157 -12.96 5.02 17.13
C ILE A 157 -12.09 4.41 18.22
N ARG A 158 -11.78 3.13 18.07
CA ARG A 158 -10.89 2.40 18.97
C ARG A 158 -9.77 1.77 18.19
N GLU A 159 -8.56 1.91 18.67
CA GLU A 159 -7.41 1.14 18.18
C GLU A 159 -7.61 -0.33 18.54
N VAL A 160 -7.37 -1.21 17.55
CA VAL A 160 -7.49 -2.67 17.72
C VAL A 160 -6.11 -3.32 17.71
N ASP A 161 -5.24 -2.88 16.79
CA ASP A 161 -3.90 -3.42 16.65
C ASP A 161 -2.94 -2.33 16.15
N ARG A 162 -1.68 -2.43 16.58
CA ARG A 162 -0.61 -1.50 16.23
C ARG A 162 0.64 -2.27 15.82
N VAL A 163 1.15 -1.95 14.64
CA VAL A 163 2.41 -2.49 14.12
C VAL A 163 3.41 -1.35 14.03
N SER A 164 4.48 -1.45 14.82
CA SER A 164 5.58 -0.48 14.78
C SER A 164 6.56 -0.79 13.64
N PRO A 165 7.19 0.22 13.03
CA PRO A 165 8.22 -0.01 12.05
C PRO A 165 9.46 -0.64 12.67
N ASP A 166 10.11 -1.57 11.94
CA ASP A 166 11.47 -2.03 12.24
C ASP A 166 12.48 -1.01 11.70
N PRO A 167 13.32 -0.41 12.55
CA PRO A 167 14.26 0.62 12.10
C PRO A 167 15.25 0.14 11.03
N ALA A 168 15.68 -1.13 11.08
CA ALA A 168 16.62 -1.69 10.11
C ALA A 168 15.94 -1.93 8.76
N ALA A 169 14.72 -2.46 8.77
CA ALA A 169 13.90 -2.63 7.58
C ALA A 169 13.53 -1.27 6.95
N SER A 170 13.14 -0.28 7.77
CA SER A 170 12.81 1.08 7.31
C SER A 170 14.00 1.74 6.61
N ALA A 171 15.21 1.62 7.17
CA ALA A 171 16.42 2.12 6.52
C ALA A 171 16.70 1.42 5.18
N GLY A 172 16.42 0.13 5.09
CA GLY A 172 16.48 -0.66 3.85
C GLY A 172 15.47 -0.16 2.81
N TYR A 173 14.21 -0.07 3.21
CA TYR A 173 13.12 0.40 2.34
C TYR A 173 13.30 1.85 1.89
N GLY A 174 13.85 2.73 2.72
CA GLY A 174 14.16 4.09 2.32
C GLY A 174 15.16 4.19 1.14
N ARG A 175 16.06 3.22 1.00
CA ARG A 175 16.93 3.10 -0.18
C ARG A 175 16.16 2.66 -1.41
N TRP A 176 15.35 1.60 -1.30
CA TRP A 176 14.53 1.09 -2.40
C TRP A 176 13.45 2.08 -2.84
N PHE A 177 12.90 2.87 -1.94
CA PHE A 177 11.95 3.93 -2.25
C PHE A 177 12.54 4.99 -3.19
N ARG A 178 13.80 5.38 -2.99
CA ARG A 178 14.48 6.30 -3.93
C ARG A 178 14.65 5.70 -5.32
N GLU A 179 14.98 4.41 -5.39
CA GLU A 179 15.09 3.69 -6.67
C GLU A 179 13.71 3.54 -7.35
N TYR A 180 12.66 3.28 -6.57
CA TYR A 180 11.29 3.26 -7.06
C TYR A 180 10.89 4.61 -7.70
N GLN A 181 11.16 5.72 -7.04
CA GLN A 181 10.90 7.05 -7.59
C GLN A 181 11.74 7.34 -8.84
N ALA A 182 13.00 6.93 -8.86
CA ALA A 182 13.88 7.07 -10.03
C ALA A 182 13.38 6.24 -11.21
N ALA A 183 12.93 5.01 -10.95
CA ALA A 183 12.39 4.11 -11.97
C ALA A 183 11.16 4.71 -12.68
N TYR A 184 10.21 5.30 -11.93
CA TYR A 184 9.08 6.00 -12.55
C TYR A 184 9.56 7.12 -13.48
N ARG A 185 10.46 8.00 -12.99
CA ARG A 185 10.97 9.11 -13.82
C ARG A 185 11.65 8.64 -15.10
N ALA A 186 12.36 7.51 -15.04
CA ALA A 186 13.01 6.92 -16.21
C ALA A 186 12.00 6.34 -17.22
N LEU A 187 10.89 5.76 -16.76
CA LEU A 187 9.89 5.10 -17.61
C LEU A 187 8.79 6.03 -18.13
N ALA A 188 8.48 7.12 -17.44
CA ALA A 188 7.38 8.02 -17.78
C ALA A 188 7.39 8.51 -19.25
N PRO A 189 8.53 8.89 -19.85
CA PRO A 189 8.57 9.26 -21.27
C PRO A 189 8.20 8.08 -22.19
N GLY A 190 8.53 6.84 -21.78
CA GLY A 190 8.18 5.63 -22.53
C GLY A 190 6.69 5.34 -22.50
N PHE A 191 6.04 5.51 -21.37
CA PHE A 191 4.59 5.34 -21.23
C PHE A 191 3.82 6.29 -22.14
N ARG A 192 4.26 7.57 -22.23
CA ARG A 192 3.65 8.56 -23.12
C ARG A 192 3.80 8.16 -24.58
N ARG A 193 5.02 7.82 -25.04
CA ARG A 193 5.23 7.37 -26.41
C ARG A 193 4.40 6.13 -26.77
N ALA A 194 4.26 5.19 -25.82
CA ALA A 194 3.42 4.02 -26.04
C ALA A 194 1.93 4.39 -26.19
N ALA A 195 1.46 5.35 -25.39
CA ALA A 195 0.08 5.86 -25.52
C ALA A 195 -0.16 6.54 -26.86
N ASP A 196 0.79 7.34 -27.36
CA ASP A 196 0.71 8.00 -28.66
C ASP A 196 0.62 6.99 -29.84
N ILE A 197 1.20 5.80 -29.70
CA ILE A 197 1.09 4.72 -30.71
C ILE A 197 -0.29 4.05 -30.68
N LEU A 198 -0.92 3.99 -29.51
CA LEU A 198 -2.21 3.32 -29.34
C LEU A 198 -3.42 4.20 -29.75
N GLY A 199 -3.22 5.52 -29.92
CA GLY A 199 -4.25 6.51 -30.27
C GLY A 199 -5.03 6.91 -29.06
#